data_fb02d2a8262a5a140d9af30673b42c67
#
_entry.id   fb02d2a8262a5a140d9af30673b42c67
#
_cell.length_a   1.000
_cell.length_b   1.000
_cell.length_c   1.000
_cell.angle_alpha   90.00
_cell.angle_beta   90.00
_cell.angle_gamma   90.00
#
_symmetry.space_group_name_H-M   'P 1'
#
loop_
_entity.id
_entity.type
_entity.pdbx_description
1 polymer ?
#
loop_
_entity_poly.entity_id
_entity_poly.type
_entity_poly.pdbx_seq_one_letter_code
_entity_poly.pdbx_strand_id
1 'polypeptide(L)'
;MTGDQADMAARLRAALPQGWFADDAPILTALLNGLGNVWAWLYALLAFAQQQTRLATASGGWLDLIAQDYGGAGWARESGESDQAFKARIAFNLRRLRGTRGALVANVTMLTGRTPLVFEPANTADTGGYNTAGIGWSLTGGWGSLNLPYQCFVVAYRPKGGGIADVGGWGTTVTGFALGGWNTAALAWGDASLIRGAVTDAQILATVADSMPAATIAWTALSN
;
A
#
# COMPACT_ATOMS: atom_id res chain seq x y z
N MET A 1 33.36 17.96 10.82
CA MET A 1 32.23 17.71 9.87
C MET A 1 31.43 18.98 9.68
N THR A 2 30.73 19.15 8.57
CA THR A 2 29.84 20.32 8.41
C THR A 2 28.73 20.27 9.45
N GLY A 3 28.63 21.35 10.25
CA GLY A 3 27.61 21.46 11.30
C GLY A 3 27.98 20.91 12.66
N ASP A 4 29.21 20.41 12.85
CA ASP A 4 29.70 20.06 14.19
C ASP A 4 30.17 21.31 14.98
N GLN A 5 30.48 21.12 16.27
CA GLN A 5 30.89 22.17 17.16
C GLN A 5 32.11 22.97 16.61
N ALA A 6 33.07 22.26 16.04
CA ALA A 6 34.30 22.89 15.53
C ALA A 6 34.01 23.74 14.29
N ASP A 7 33.17 23.27 13.37
CA ASP A 7 32.72 24.02 12.19
C ASP A 7 31.95 25.28 12.61
N MET A 8 31.02 25.15 13.56
CA MET A 8 30.25 26.30 14.07
C MET A 8 31.11 27.30 14.80
N ALA A 9 32.06 26.88 15.64
CA ALA A 9 33.00 27.75 16.30
C ALA A 9 33.90 28.47 15.29
N ALA A 10 34.36 27.79 14.24
CA ALA A 10 35.15 28.38 13.17
C ALA A 10 34.36 29.45 12.38
N ARG A 11 33.09 29.18 12.07
CA ARG A 11 32.20 30.16 11.40
C ARG A 11 31.93 31.38 12.27
N LEU A 12 31.73 31.19 13.58
CA LEU A 12 31.56 32.30 14.53
C LEU A 12 32.86 33.15 14.62
N ARG A 13 34.03 32.48 14.65
CA ARG A 13 35.30 33.16 14.63
C ARG A 13 35.51 33.96 13.33
N ALA A 14 35.17 33.43 12.19
CA ALA A 14 35.27 34.10 10.89
C ALA A 14 34.35 35.32 10.76
N ALA A 15 33.26 35.37 11.52
CA ALA A 15 32.36 36.52 11.57
C ALA A 15 32.88 37.69 12.45
N LEU A 16 33.90 37.46 13.27
CA LEU A 16 34.51 38.50 14.07
C LEU A 16 35.46 39.36 13.23
N PRO A 17 35.59 40.68 13.54
CA PRO A 17 36.54 41.53 12.86
C PRO A 17 37.97 41.01 12.99
N GLN A 18 38.66 40.91 11.87
CA GLN A 18 40.05 40.45 11.85
C GLN A 18 40.96 41.44 12.54
N GLY A 19 41.94 40.97 13.29
CA GLY A 19 42.89 41.79 14.00
C GLY A 19 42.46 42.30 15.38
N TRP A 20 41.19 42.09 15.81
CA TRP A 20 40.74 42.49 17.15
C TRP A 20 41.22 41.53 18.24
N PHE A 21 41.47 40.29 17.89
CA PHE A 21 41.91 39.26 18.82
C PHE A 21 43.17 38.59 18.29
N ALA A 22 44.07 38.25 19.21
CA ALA A 22 45.27 37.49 18.88
C ALA A 22 44.89 36.10 18.32
N ASP A 23 45.74 35.51 17.50
CA ASP A 23 45.55 34.18 16.96
C ASP A 23 45.43 33.13 18.07
N ASP A 24 46.20 33.29 19.13
CA ASP A 24 46.12 32.50 20.35
C ASP A 24 45.33 33.25 21.43
N ALA A 25 44.01 33.10 21.41
CA ALA A 25 43.10 33.69 22.38
C ALA A 25 42.25 32.58 23.07
N PRO A 26 42.77 31.93 24.12
CA PRO A 26 42.15 30.75 24.71
C PRO A 26 40.77 31.02 25.31
N ILE A 27 40.58 32.19 25.92
CA ILE A 27 39.26 32.56 26.49
C ILE A 27 38.22 32.74 25.37
N LEU A 28 38.59 33.43 24.30
CA LEU A 28 37.69 33.59 23.15
C LEU A 28 37.38 32.24 22.52
N THR A 29 38.37 31.39 22.35
CA THR A 29 38.20 30.05 21.80
C THR A 29 37.26 29.20 22.68
N ALA A 30 37.39 29.25 24.00
CA ALA A 30 36.48 28.57 24.92
C ALA A 30 35.05 29.09 24.81
N LEU A 31 34.87 30.42 24.71
CA LEU A 31 33.55 31.04 24.52
C LEU A 31 32.91 30.62 23.19
N LEU A 32 33.69 30.69 22.09
CA LEU A 32 33.20 30.32 20.76
C LEU A 32 32.86 28.81 20.68
N ASN A 33 33.62 27.96 21.35
CA ASN A 33 33.29 26.53 21.45
C ASN A 33 32.00 26.29 22.23
N GLY A 34 31.75 27.02 23.32
CA GLY A 34 30.48 26.96 24.05
C GLY A 34 29.28 27.36 23.18
N LEU A 35 29.40 28.49 22.48
CA LEU A 35 28.38 28.94 21.52
C LEU A 35 28.26 27.96 20.33
N GLY A 36 29.37 27.47 19.80
CA GLY A 36 29.43 26.51 18.71
C GLY A 36 28.69 25.21 19.03
N ASN A 37 28.72 24.77 20.29
CA ASN A 37 27.97 23.59 20.72
C ASN A 37 26.45 23.78 20.60
N VAL A 38 25.94 24.96 20.98
CA VAL A 38 24.50 25.26 20.85
C VAL A 38 24.10 25.33 19.38
N TRP A 39 24.91 25.96 18.55
CA TRP A 39 24.66 26.04 17.11
C TRP A 39 24.74 24.66 16.41
N ALA A 40 25.67 23.82 16.83
CA ALA A 40 25.76 22.43 16.33
C ALA A 40 24.51 21.61 16.68
N TRP A 41 24.02 21.76 17.92
CA TRP A 41 22.76 21.13 18.31
C TRP A 41 21.57 21.61 17.47
N LEU A 42 21.45 22.94 17.27
CA LEU A 42 20.40 23.50 16.43
C LEU A 42 20.50 23.02 14.96
N TYR A 43 21.72 22.96 14.43
CA TYR A 43 21.96 22.45 13.08
C TYR A 43 21.56 20.97 12.95
N ALA A 44 21.90 20.17 13.94
CA ALA A 44 21.47 18.75 13.96
C ALA A 44 19.96 18.61 14.04
N LEU A 45 19.27 19.46 14.82
CA LEU A 45 17.81 19.49 14.90
C LEU A 45 17.18 19.86 13.56
N LEU A 46 17.71 20.85 12.86
CA LEU A 46 17.25 21.23 11.51
C LEU A 46 17.48 20.11 10.50
N ALA A 47 18.64 19.46 10.53
CA ALA A 47 18.94 18.33 9.67
C ALA A 47 17.99 17.15 9.95
N PHE A 48 17.70 16.88 11.22
CA PHE A 48 16.70 15.89 11.61
C PHE A 48 15.31 16.25 11.05
N ALA A 49 14.85 17.49 11.26
CA ALA A 49 13.56 17.94 10.74
C ALA A 49 13.46 17.80 9.21
N GLN A 50 14.52 18.16 8.48
CA GLN A 50 14.57 17.96 7.03
C GLN A 50 14.47 16.49 6.60
N GLN A 51 15.06 15.58 7.37
CA GLN A 51 14.94 14.15 7.11
C GLN A 51 13.49 13.65 7.30
N GLN A 52 12.78 14.24 8.28
CA GLN A 52 11.40 13.83 8.57
C GLN A 52 10.38 14.27 7.52
N THR A 53 10.72 15.24 6.67
CA THR A 53 9.83 15.69 5.58
C THR A 53 9.80 14.74 4.38
N ARG A 54 10.64 13.72 4.35
CA ARG A 54 10.77 12.80 3.22
C ARG A 54 10.36 11.40 3.65
N LEU A 55 9.47 10.75 2.91
CA LEU A 55 9.02 9.40 3.20
C LEU A 55 10.18 8.40 3.37
N ALA A 56 11.24 8.53 2.57
CA ALA A 56 12.39 7.62 2.63
C ALA A 56 13.15 7.66 3.96
N THR A 57 13.23 8.85 4.58
CA THR A 57 14.04 9.10 5.78
C THR A 57 13.24 9.35 7.04
N ALA A 58 11.94 9.62 6.92
CA ALA A 58 11.04 9.83 8.05
C ALA A 58 10.98 8.61 8.96
N SER A 59 10.69 8.80 10.24
CA SER A 59 10.61 7.75 11.26
C SER A 59 9.53 8.05 12.31
N GLY A 60 9.03 7.00 12.96
CA GLY A 60 8.06 7.11 14.06
C GLY A 60 6.82 7.90 13.67
N GLY A 61 6.35 8.80 14.54
CA GLY A 61 5.13 9.59 14.35
C GLY A 61 5.14 10.51 13.11
N TRP A 62 6.29 10.85 12.55
CA TRP A 62 6.37 11.60 11.30
C TRP A 62 5.86 10.80 10.10
N LEU A 63 6.03 9.47 10.12
CA LEU A 63 5.44 8.60 9.12
C LEU A 63 3.93 8.54 9.24
N ASP A 64 3.41 8.60 10.47
CA ASP A 64 1.96 8.63 10.71
C ASP A 64 1.33 9.91 10.17
N LEU A 65 2.02 11.07 10.35
CA LEU A 65 1.61 12.34 9.74
C LEU A 65 1.63 12.28 8.21
N ILE A 66 2.71 11.74 7.62
CA ILE A 66 2.81 11.57 6.16
C ILE A 66 1.67 10.68 5.63
N ALA A 67 1.38 9.57 6.32
CA ALA A 67 0.31 8.67 5.93
C ALA A 67 -1.06 9.36 6.01
N GLN A 68 -1.30 10.14 7.06
CA GLN A 68 -2.52 10.91 7.24
C GLN A 68 -2.69 11.99 6.17
N ASP A 69 -1.63 12.69 5.80
CA ASP A 69 -1.66 13.74 4.76
C ASP A 69 -2.03 13.17 3.38
N TYR A 70 -1.55 11.99 3.05
CA TYR A 70 -1.78 11.37 1.73
C TYR A 70 -3.02 10.50 1.65
N GLY A 71 -3.34 9.75 2.69
CA GLY A 71 -4.39 8.72 2.66
C GLY A 71 -5.44 8.84 3.76
N GLY A 72 -5.35 9.87 4.59
CA GLY A 72 -6.27 10.07 5.71
C GLY A 72 -6.24 8.92 6.71
N ALA A 73 -7.33 8.76 7.45
CA ALA A 73 -7.44 7.71 8.48
C ALA A 73 -7.33 6.28 7.93
N GLY A 74 -7.60 6.07 6.63
CA GLY A 74 -7.52 4.75 6.00
C GLY A 74 -6.09 4.20 5.87
N TRP A 75 -5.06 5.04 6.05
CA TRP A 75 -3.66 4.65 5.97
C TRP A 75 -2.97 4.62 7.34
N ALA A 76 -3.72 4.62 8.41
CA ALA A 76 -3.15 4.52 9.75
C ALA A 76 -2.23 3.31 9.88
N ARG A 77 -1.22 3.42 10.74
CA ARG A 77 -0.27 2.34 11.05
C ARG A 77 -1.00 1.17 11.69
N GLU A 78 -0.70 -0.04 11.26
CA GLU A 78 -1.21 -1.26 11.86
C GLU A 78 -0.47 -1.58 13.18
N SER A 79 -1.17 -2.28 14.08
CA SER A 79 -0.56 -2.65 15.37
C SER A 79 0.66 -3.55 15.16
N GLY A 80 1.82 -3.13 15.70
CA GLY A 80 3.08 -3.87 15.56
C GLY A 80 3.80 -3.67 14.22
N GLU A 81 3.30 -2.82 13.33
CA GLU A 81 3.94 -2.55 12.04
C GLU A 81 5.23 -1.74 12.23
N SER A 82 6.33 -2.25 11.68
CA SER A 82 7.63 -1.55 11.72
C SER A 82 7.65 -0.34 10.78
N ASP A 83 8.48 0.66 11.07
CA ASP A 83 8.66 1.83 10.21
C ASP A 83 9.00 1.45 8.76
N GLN A 84 9.79 0.41 8.57
CA GLN A 84 10.16 -0.05 7.23
C GLN A 84 8.98 -0.65 6.45
N ALA A 85 8.18 -1.50 7.09
CA ALA A 85 6.97 -2.06 6.50
C ALA A 85 5.95 -0.97 6.20
N PHE A 86 5.75 -0.04 7.14
CA PHE A 86 4.85 1.09 6.97
C PHE A 86 5.26 2.01 5.82
N LYS A 87 6.55 2.36 5.69
CA LYS A 87 7.09 3.10 4.53
C LYS A 87 6.79 2.39 3.21
N ALA A 88 7.02 1.09 3.17
CA ALA A 88 6.77 0.30 1.97
C ALA A 88 5.29 0.31 1.59
N ARG A 89 4.39 0.18 2.58
CA ARG A 89 2.93 0.25 2.40
C ARG A 89 2.47 1.62 1.92
N ILE A 90 2.96 2.71 2.52
CA ILE A 90 2.67 4.09 2.06
C ILE A 90 3.16 4.27 0.63
N ALA A 91 4.42 3.90 0.33
CA ALA A 91 5.00 4.04 -1.00
C ALA A 91 4.25 3.21 -2.06
N PHE A 92 3.77 2.03 -1.70
CA PHE A 92 2.93 1.20 -2.55
C PHE A 92 1.60 1.89 -2.85
N ASN A 93 0.90 2.35 -1.82
CA ASN A 93 -0.40 3.02 -1.96
C ASN A 93 -0.33 4.32 -2.76
N LEU A 94 0.76 5.07 -2.63
CA LEU A 94 1.00 6.30 -3.41
C LEU A 94 1.21 6.01 -4.90
N ARG A 95 1.83 4.89 -5.25
CA ARG A 95 2.17 4.53 -6.64
C ARG A 95 1.16 3.58 -7.28
N ARG A 96 0.23 3.04 -6.51
CA ARG A 96 -0.78 2.12 -7.01
C ARG A 96 -1.62 2.81 -8.09
N LEU A 97 -1.69 2.20 -9.26
CA LEU A 97 -2.53 2.69 -10.34
C LEU A 97 -4.01 2.64 -9.92
N ARG A 98 -4.75 3.67 -10.27
CA ARG A 98 -6.18 3.82 -9.96
C ARG A 98 -6.89 4.43 -11.15
N GLY A 99 -8.22 4.37 -11.17
CA GLY A 99 -9.05 5.07 -12.13
C GLY A 99 -9.10 4.46 -13.52
N THR A 100 -8.57 3.25 -13.73
CA THR A 100 -8.68 2.52 -14.99
C THR A 100 -9.13 1.09 -14.75
N ARG A 101 -9.77 0.48 -15.74
CA ARG A 101 -10.15 -0.94 -15.73
C ARG A 101 -8.95 -1.84 -15.47
N GLY A 102 -7.82 -1.57 -16.13
CA GLY A 102 -6.59 -2.34 -15.93
C GLY A 102 -6.06 -2.25 -14.50
N ALA A 103 -6.12 -1.07 -13.88
CA ALA A 103 -5.75 -0.86 -12.49
C ALA A 103 -6.67 -1.62 -11.52
N LEU A 104 -7.98 -1.58 -11.75
CA LEU A 104 -8.96 -2.33 -10.96
C LEU A 104 -8.68 -3.83 -11.03
N VAL A 105 -8.50 -4.37 -12.23
CA VAL A 105 -8.18 -5.79 -12.43
C VAL A 105 -6.87 -6.17 -11.74
N ALA A 106 -5.81 -5.36 -11.92
CA ALA A 106 -4.50 -5.62 -11.31
C ALA A 106 -4.56 -5.59 -9.79
N ASN A 107 -5.21 -4.57 -9.20
CA ASN A 107 -5.32 -4.42 -7.75
C ASN A 107 -6.11 -5.56 -7.09
N VAL A 108 -7.24 -5.94 -7.66
CA VAL A 108 -8.06 -7.05 -7.14
C VAL A 108 -7.33 -8.39 -7.33
N THR A 109 -6.68 -8.60 -8.49
CA THR A 109 -5.89 -9.82 -8.73
C THR A 109 -4.73 -9.93 -7.75
N MET A 110 -4.04 -8.82 -7.44
CA MET A 110 -2.95 -8.81 -6.48
C MET A 110 -3.43 -9.16 -5.06
N LEU A 111 -4.62 -8.69 -4.66
CA LEU A 111 -5.19 -8.99 -3.36
C LEU A 111 -5.71 -10.43 -3.24
N THR A 112 -6.42 -10.92 -4.27
CA THR A 112 -7.15 -12.19 -4.19
C THR A 112 -6.42 -13.36 -4.86
N GLY A 113 -5.39 -13.08 -5.67
CA GLY A 113 -4.73 -14.07 -6.53
C GLY A 113 -5.60 -14.53 -7.71
N ARG A 114 -6.78 -13.92 -7.91
CA ARG A 114 -7.75 -14.30 -8.96
C ARG A 114 -8.16 -13.09 -9.78
N THR A 115 -8.21 -13.23 -11.08
CA THR A 115 -8.61 -12.15 -11.99
C THR A 115 -10.12 -11.90 -11.88
N PRO A 116 -10.56 -10.68 -11.51
CA PRO A 116 -11.97 -10.34 -11.46
C PRO A 116 -12.55 -10.22 -12.87
N LEU A 117 -13.84 -10.45 -13.00
CA LEU A 117 -14.59 -10.12 -14.22
C LEU A 117 -15.10 -8.68 -14.10
N VAL A 118 -14.76 -7.84 -15.06
CA VAL A 118 -15.23 -6.45 -15.15
C VAL A 118 -16.04 -6.29 -16.43
N PHE A 119 -17.27 -5.80 -16.28
CA PHE A 119 -18.19 -5.55 -17.38
C PHE A 119 -18.67 -4.09 -17.34
N GLU A 120 -18.46 -3.39 -18.41
CA GLU A 120 -18.87 -1.98 -18.57
C GLU A 120 -20.03 -1.89 -19.56
N PRO A 121 -21.27 -1.58 -19.12
CA PRO A 121 -22.46 -1.59 -19.98
C PRO A 121 -22.40 -0.61 -21.15
N ALA A 122 -21.65 0.48 -21.01
CA ALA A 122 -21.46 1.49 -22.06
C ALA A 122 -20.29 1.16 -23.01
N ASN A 123 -19.50 0.11 -22.71
CA ASN A 123 -18.35 -0.26 -23.52
C ASN A 123 -18.71 -1.34 -24.53
N THR A 124 -18.59 -1.01 -25.83
CA THR A 124 -18.90 -1.94 -26.93
C THR A 124 -17.99 -3.16 -26.96
N ALA A 125 -16.80 -3.10 -26.37
CA ALA A 125 -15.90 -4.26 -26.25
C ALA A 125 -16.46 -5.33 -25.30
N ASP A 126 -17.24 -4.93 -24.29
CA ASP A 126 -17.85 -5.85 -23.31
C ASP A 126 -19.25 -6.29 -23.74
N THR A 127 -20.01 -5.40 -24.37
CA THR A 127 -21.39 -5.66 -24.77
C THR A 127 -21.50 -6.27 -26.16
N GLY A 128 -20.47 -6.08 -26.99
CA GLY A 128 -20.50 -6.38 -28.41
C GLY A 128 -21.33 -5.39 -29.20
N GLY A 129 -21.17 -5.41 -30.52
CA GLY A 129 -21.94 -4.59 -31.45
C GLY A 129 -22.78 -5.45 -32.38
N TYR A 130 -23.82 -4.87 -32.97
CA TYR A 130 -24.60 -5.53 -34.03
C TYR A 130 -23.64 -5.96 -35.15
N ASN A 131 -23.70 -7.22 -35.56
CA ASN A 131 -22.85 -7.79 -36.61
C ASN A 131 -21.35 -7.92 -36.24
N THR A 132 -20.97 -7.87 -34.96
CA THR A 132 -19.64 -8.20 -34.49
C THR A 132 -19.64 -9.58 -33.78
N ALA A 133 -18.58 -10.37 -33.95
CA ALA A 133 -18.48 -11.73 -33.43
C ALA A 133 -18.45 -11.85 -31.89
N GLY A 134 -18.81 -10.81 -31.17
CA GLY A 134 -18.65 -10.72 -29.72
C GLY A 134 -19.83 -11.15 -28.87
N ILE A 135 -21.02 -11.36 -29.45
CA ILE A 135 -22.20 -11.75 -28.68
C ILE A 135 -22.68 -13.12 -29.13
N GLY A 136 -22.49 -14.13 -28.29
CA GLY A 136 -23.16 -15.41 -28.42
C GLY A 136 -24.33 -15.47 -27.44
N TRP A 137 -25.53 -15.80 -27.89
CA TRP A 137 -26.66 -16.05 -27.01
C TRP A 137 -26.28 -17.09 -25.97
N SER A 138 -26.33 -16.72 -24.69
CA SER A 138 -25.97 -17.59 -23.55
C SER A 138 -24.47 -17.97 -23.43
N LEU A 139 -23.57 -17.46 -24.29
CA LEU A 139 -22.16 -17.87 -24.28
C LEU A 139 -21.21 -16.73 -23.90
N THR A 140 -21.35 -15.55 -24.49
CA THR A 140 -20.46 -14.42 -24.24
C THR A 140 -21.18 -13.09 -24.45
N GLY A 141 -20.76 -12.08 -23.70
CA GLY A 141 -21.31 -10.73 -23.78
C GLY A 141 -22.43 -10.49 -22.77
N GLY A 142 -22.86 -9.26 -22.68
CA GLY A 142 -23.92 -8.79 -21.80
C GLY A 142 -24.75 -7.70 -22.49
N TRP A 143 -25.95 -7.45 -21.97
CA TRP A 143 -26.78 -6.37 -22.45
C TRP A 143 -26.15 -5.02 -22.06
N GLY A 144 -25.82 -4.21 -23.03
CA GLY A 144 -25.32 -2.87 -22.85
C GLY A 144 -26.41 -1.84 -22.61
N SER A 145 -26.04 -0.70 -22.07
CA SER A 145 -26.90 0.45 -21.92
C SER A 145 -26.08 1.73 -21.95
N LEU A 146 -26.42 2.64 -22.87
CA LEU A 146 -25.87 3.99 -22.90
C LEU A 146 -26.43 4.87 -21.78
N ASN A 147 -27.52 4.44 -21.13
CA ASN A 147 -28.12 5.14 -19.99
C ASN A 147 -27.40 4.85 -18.65
N LEU A 148 -26.37 4.03 -18.67
CA LEU A 148 -25.53 3.68 -17.51
C LEU A 148 -24.08 4.13 -17.72
N PRO A 149 -23.84 5.43 -18.03
CA PRO A 149 -22.48 5.94 -18.15
C PRO A 149 -21.80 5.86 -16.76
N TYR A 150 -20.48 5.71 -16.75
CA TYR A 150 -19.67 5.72 -15.52
C TYR A 150 -20.01 4.62 -14.50
N GLN A 151 -20.60 3.53 -14.94
CA GLN A 151 -20.92 2.38 -14.12
C GLN A 151 -20.26 1.12 -14.67
N CYS A 152 -19.84 0.24 -13.76
CA CYS A 152 -19.34 -1.08 -14.13
C CYS A 152 -19.86 -2.15 -13.16
N PHE A 153 -19.95 -3.37 -13.64
CA PHE A 153 -20.23 -4.55 -12.86
C PHE A 153 -18.93 -5.32 -12.65
N VAL A 154 -18.62 -5.62 -11.40
CA VAL A 154 -17.39 -6.32 -11.02
C VAL A 154 -17.76 -7.60 -10.30
N VAL A 155 -17.34 -8.74 -10.84
CA VAL A 155 -17.39 -10.01 -10.12
C VAL A 155 -15.99 -10.28 -9.58
N ALA A 156 -15.80 -10.09 -8.28
CA ALA A 156 -14.55 -10.35 -7.60
C ALA A 156 -14.63 -11.73 -6.94
N TYR A 157 -13.55 -12.49 -7.10
CA TYR A 157 -13.46 -13.84 -6.55
C TYR A 157 -12.70 -13.82 -5.23
N ARG A 158 -13.21 -14.55 -4.24
CA ARG A 158 -12.48 -14.77 -3.00
C ARG A 158 -11.19 -15.53 -3.26
N PRO A 159 -10.10 -15.26 -2.54
CA PRO A 159 -8.88 -16.02 -2.70
C PRO A 159 -9.14 -17.49 -2.36
N LYS A 160 -8.50 -18.37 -3.10
CA LYS A 160 -8.47 -19.78 -2.72
C LYS A 160 -7.57 -19.90 -1.50
N GLY A 161 -8.08 -20.39 -0.39
CA GLY A 161 -7.28 -20.70 0.78
C GLY A 161 -6.23 -21.77 0.46
N GLY A 162 -5.17 -21.83 1.27
CA GLY A 162 -4.14 -22.87 1.15
C GLY A 162 -4.65 -24.28 1.39
N GLY A 163 -5.94 -24.42 1.77
CA GLY A 163 -6.54 -25.69 2.14
C GLY A 163 -6.09 -26.16 3.53
N ILE A 164 -6.60 -27.29 3.93
CA ILE A 164 -6.16 -28.00 5.13
C ILE A 164 -5.13 -29.02 4.67
N ALA A 165 -3.94 -29.00 5.26
CA ALA A 165 -2.90 -29.97 4.95
C ALA A 165 -3.45 -31.40 5.13
N ASP A 166 -3.08 -32.28 4.21
CA ASP A 166 -3.44 -33.71 4.22
C ASP A 166 -4.94 -34.03 4.07
N VAL A 167 -5.77 -33.05 3.68
CA VAL A 167 -7.19 -33.28 3.40
C VAL A 167 -7.47 -33.06 1.91
N GLY A 168 -7.93 -34.09 1.24
CA GLY A 168 -8.43 -34.03 -0.15
C GLY A 168 -9.77 -33.31 -0.24
N GLY A 169 -9.91 -32.37 -1.17
CA GLY A 169 -11.19 -31.74 -1.48
C GLY A 169 -12.15 -32.71 -2.20
N TRP A 170 -13.46 -32.47 -2.08
CA TRP A 170 -14.47 -33.21 -2.81
C TRP A 170 -14.26 -33.08 -4.33
N GLY A 171 -14.02 -34.22 -5.00
CA GLY A 171 -13.83 -34.24 -6.46
C GLY A 171 -12.42 -33.93 -6.97
N THR A 172 -11.41 -33.79 -6.10
CA THR A 172 -10.04 -33.62 -6.53
C THR A 172 -9.31 -34.94 -6.73
N THR A 173 -8.74 -35.14 -7.91
CA THR A 173 -7.86 -36.28 -8.25
C THR A 173 -6.40 -35.96 -7.97
N VAL A 174 -6.06 -35.30 -6.85
CA VAL A 174 -4.69 -34.95 -6.55
C VAL A 174 -3.99 -36.13 -5.92
N THR A 175 -3.03 -36.70 -6.65
CA THR A 175 -2.12 -37.74 -6.17
C THR A 175 -1.26 -37.18 -5.04
N GLY A 176 -1.32 -37.79 -3.86
CA GLY A 176 -0.46 -37.44 -2.72
C GLY A 176 -1.19 -37.10 -1.42
N PHE A 177 -2.52 -37.04 -1.42
CA PHE A 177 -3.31 -36.89 -0.21
C PHE A 177 -3.88 -38.22 0.24
N ALA A 178 -3.75 -38.52 1.53
CA ALA A 178 -4.45 -39.64 2.12
C ALA A 178 -5.97 -39.35 2.06
N LEU A 179 -6.69 -40.04 1.22
CA LEU A 179 -8.15 -40.02 1.24
C LEU A 179 -8.57 -40.59 2.58
N GLY A 180 -9.23 -39.78 3.40
CA GLY A 180 -9.86 -40.26 4.63
C GLY A 180 -10.87 -41.31 4.27
N GLY A 181 -10.59 -42.59 4.61
CA GLY A 181 -11.57 -43.65 4.51
C GLY A 181 -12.59 -43.48 5.62
N TRP A 182 -13.81 -43.97 5.40
CA TRP A 182 -14.84 -44.04 6.42
C TRP A 182 -14.28 -44.78 7.64
N ASN A 183 -14.27 -44.09 8.79
CA ASN A 183 -13.75 -44.58 10.07
C ASN A 183 -12.21 -44.72 10.22
N THR A 184 -11.40 -44.09 9.34
CA THR A 184 -9.93 -44.27 9.36
C THR A 184 -9.14 -43.02 9.60
N ALA A 185 -9.71 -41.82 9.66
CA ALA A 185 -8.96 -40.62 9.93
C ALA A 185 -9.78 -39.61 10.73
N ALA A 186 -9.12 -38.97 11.68
CA ALA A 186 -9.62 -37.74 12.27
C ALA A 186 -9.68 -36.68 11.18
N LEU A 187 -10.85 -36.41 10.63
CA LEU A 187 -11.07 -35.20 9.84
C LEU A 187 -10.88 -34.01 10.76
N ALA A 188 -9.76 -33.32 10.59
CA ALA A 188 -9.55 -32.07 11.27
C ALA A 188 -10.55 -31.05 10.75
N TRP A 189 -11.39 -30.54 11.63
CA TRP A 189 -12.25 -29.41 11.33
C TRP A 189 -11.34 -28.18 11.24
N GLY A 190 -11.16 -27.65 10.05
CA GLY A 190 -10.37 -26.43 9.83
C GLY A 190 -11.23 -25.18 9.94
N ASP A 191 -10.62 -24.09 10.34
CA ASP A 191 -11.25 -22.78 10.28
C ASP A 191 -11.58 -22.43 8.83
N ALA A 192 -12.69 -21.74 8.61
CA ALA A 192 -13.10 -21.23 7.31
C ALA A 192 -12.03 -20.32 6.65
N SER A 193 -11.17 -19.69 7.43
CA SER A 193 -10.03 -18.90 6.96
C SER A 193 -9.00 -19.74 6.20
N LEU A 194 -8.80 -21.01 6.57
CA LEU A 194 -7.91 -21.95 5.88
C LEU A 194 -8.43 -22.33 4.49
N ILE A 195 -9.75 -22.27 4.31
CA ILE A 195 -10.42 -22.60 3.04
C ILE A 195 -10.58 -21.34 2.17
N ARG A 196 -10.90 -20.20 2.79
CA ARG A 196 -11.23 -18.95 2.10
C ARG A 196 -10.04 -17.99 1.94
N GLY A 197 -8.91 -18.29 2.56
CA GLY A 197 -7.76 -17.38 2.63
C GLY A 197 -7.93 -16.25 3.67
N ALA A 198 -6.87 -15.52 3.90
CA ALA A 198 -6.80 -14.47 4.92
C ALA A 198 -7.50 -13.16 4.53
N VAL A 199 -7.96 -13.02 3.27
CA VAL A 199 -8.56 -11.78 2.75
C VAL A 199 -10.06 -11.77 3.02
N THR A 200 -10.52 -10.70 3.67
CA THR A 200 -11.93 -10.52 3.99
C THR A 200 -12.71 -9.90 2.83
N ASP A 201 -14.02 -10.17 2.78
CA ASP A 201 -14.93 -9.55 1.80
C ASP A 201 -14.87 -8.00 1.86
N ALA A 202 -14.75 -7.44 3.07
CA ALA A 202 -14.61 -6.00 3.27
C ALA A 202 -13.33 -5.43 2.61
N GLN A 203 -12.22 -6.15 2.67
CA GLN A 203 -10.97 -5.74 2.02
C GLN A 203 -11.09 -5.78 0.49
N ILE A 204 -11.79 -6.77 -0.05
CA ILE A 204 -12.03 -6.85 -1.50
C ILE A 204 -12.89 -5.67 -1.96
N LEU A 205 -14.01 -5.39 -1.27
CA LEU A 205 -14.88 -4.27 -1.58
C LEU A 205 -14.17 -2.92 -1.45
N ALA A 206 -13.37 -2.73 -0.40
CA ALA A 206 -12.55 -1.53 -0.22
C ALA A 206 -11.53 -1.36 -1.35
N THR A 207 -10.88 -2.45 -1.80
CA THR A 207 -9.92 -2.41 -2.91
C THR A 207 -10.59 -2.06 -4.23
N VAL A 208 -11.80 -2.56 -4.48
CA VAL A 208 -12.59 -2.15 -5.66
C VAL A 208 -12.91 -0.66 -5.58
N ALA A 209 -13.46 -0.20 -4.46
CA ALA A 209 -13.83 1.21 -4.25
C ALA A 209 -12.63 2.15 -4.42
N ASP A 210 -11.50 1.80 -3.83
CA ASP A 210 -10.23 2.56 -3.92
C ASP A 210 -9.63 2.60 -5.35
N SER A 211 -9.96 1.61 -6.17
CA SER A 211 -9.45 1.52 -7.55
C SER A 211 -10.30 2.29 -8.54
N MET A 212 -11.53 2.65 -8.16
CA MET A 212 -12.47 3.34 -9.03
C MET A 212 -12.14 4.83 -9.16
N PRO A 213 -12.41 5.43 -10.33
CA PRO A 213 -12.38 6.88 -10.49
C PRO A 213 -13.44 7.56 -9.61
N ALA A 214 -13.20 8.80 -9.25
CA ALA A 214 -14.21 9.63 -8.60
C ALA A 214 -15.49 9.75 -9.47
N ALA A 215 -16.64 9.76 -8.84
CA ALA A 215 -17.96 9.85 -9.48
C ALA A 215 -18.33 8.64 -10.39
N THR A 216 -17.69 7.49 -10.20
CA THR A 216 -18.07 6.25 -10.88
C THR A 216 -18.65 5.25 -9.89
N ILE A 217 -19.48 4.33 -10.37
CA ILE A 217 -20.14 3.32 -9.54
C ILE A 217 -19.68 1.93 -9.98
N ALA A 218 -19.13 1.16 -9.06
CA ALA A 218 -18.88 -0.27 -9.25
C ALA A 218 -19.94 -1.09 -8.51
N TRP A 219 -20.72 -1.82 -9.25
CA TRP A 219 -21.65 -2.83 -8.71
C TRP A 219 -20.89 -4.13 -8.52
N THR A 220 -20.51 -4.42 -7.27
CA THR A 220 -19.60 -5.52 -6.98
C THR A 220 -20.36 -6.74 -6.43
N ALA A 221 -20.19 -7.88 -7.08
CA ALA A 221 -20.59 -9.17 -6.58
C ALA A 221 -19.37 -9.98 -6.15
N LEU A 222 -19.47 -10.69 -5.04
CA LEU A 222 -18.43 -11.58 -4.53
C LEU A 222 -18.79 -13.02 -4.84
N SER A 223 -17.86 -13.76 -5.45
CA SER A 223 -18.02 -15.17 -5.81
C SER A 223 -16.88 -16.00 -5.17
N ASN A 224 -17.07 -17.30 -5.08
CA ASN A 224 -16.05 -18.24 -4.59
C ASN A 224 -15.19 -18.78 -5.71
#